data_a13d2b3a59a925f368bbe0f806697fd6
#
_entry.id   a13d2b3a59a925f368bbe0f806697fd6
#
_cell.length_a   1.000
_cell.length_b   1.000
_cell.length_c   1.000
_cell.angle_alpha   90.00
_cell.angle_beta   90.00
_cell.angle_gamma   90.00
#
_symmetry.space_group_name_H-M   'P 1'
#
loop_
_entity.id
_entity.type
_entity.pdbx_description
1 polymer ?
#
loop_
_entity_poly.entity_id
_entity_poly.type
_entity_poly.pdbx_seq_one_letter_code
_entity_poly.pdbx_strand_id
1 'polypeptide(L)'
;MRIDAVFSGGGVKAFAYLGVLESIDKRGIQIERVAGTSAGAIISSFIAASFTIDEIKKAVHELDVKLFMDPPVLTRYFPFTKWLFLYFQMGIYRGDKLERWLTMKLAEKNIHTFKDIKPGYLKIIASDLSLGKLVVLPDDLKEYYGIDANDFSVAKAVRMSAGFPFFFMPQKIKGKSKTKSIIVDGGLLSNFPLWVFGKGNSYLRPVLGVKLTEKSTGNGTNNITNALNMFQALFLTMKKAHDMRYISKDEEKNILFVPVGNIEATDFSISEKEKQNLAATGKEKADTFLEKWPR
;
A
#
# COMPACT_ATOMS: atom_id res chain seq x y z
N MET A 1 15.07 -19.74 5.79
CA MET A 1 15.81 -18.65 5.11
C MET A 1 15.25 -17.31 5.59
N ARG A 2 16.11 -16.28 5.79
CA ARG A 2 15.70 -14.94 6.23
C ARG A 2 15.79 -13.96 5.07
N ILE A 3 14.74 -13.17 4.87
CA ILE A 3 14.62 -12.22 3.75
C ILE A 3 14.12 -10.85 4.20
N ASP A 4 14.27 -9.86 3.34
CA ASP A 4 13.50 -8.63 3.38
C ASP A 4 12.40 -8.69 2.32
N ALA A 5 11.22 -8.18 2.59
CA ALA A 5 10.09 -8.24 1.66
C ALA A 5 9.56 -6.85 1.32
N VAL A 6 9.16 -6.64 0.07
CA VAL A 6 8.59 -5.38 -0.41
C VAL A 6 7.30 -5.65 -1.17
N PHE A 7 6.19 -5.04 -0.74
CA PHE A 7 4.88 -5.19 -1.34
C PHE A 7 4.44 -3.91 -2.05
N SER A 8 4.10 -4.04 -3.34
CA SER A 8 3.61 -2.90 -4.12
C SER A 8 2.22 -2.45 -3.67
N GLY A 9 1.87 -1.22 -4.00
CA GLY A 9 0.47 -0.76 -3.95
C GLY A 9 -0.39 -1.45 -5.01
N GLY A 10 -1.69 -1.57 -4.72
CA GLY A 10 -2.60 -2.23 -5.67
C GLY A 10 -4.09 -2.15 -5.31
N GLY A 11 -4.47 -1.46 -4.23
CA GLY A 11 -5.86 -1.38 -3.78
C GLY A 11 -6.44 -2.78 -3.51
N VAL A 12 -7.65 -3.04 -3.99
CA VAL A 12 -8.32 -4.34 -3.82
C VAL A 12 -7.59 -5.53 -4.44
N LYS A 13 -6.70 -5.30 -5.41
CA LYS A 13 -5.86 -6.35 -6.01
C LYS A 13 -4.94 -7.04 -4.98
N ALA A 14 -4.72 -6.42 -3.82
CA ALA A 14 -3.89 -6.93 -2.72
C ALA A 14 -4.41 -8.24 -2.10
N PHE A 15 -5.64 -8.68 -2.39
CA PHE A 15 -6.08 -10.03 -2.06
C PHE A 15 -5.13 -11.12 -2.60
N ALA A 16 -4.44 -10.85 -3.71
CA ALA A 16 -3.42 -11.74 -4.25
C ALA A 16 -2.24 -11.99 -3.28
N TYR A 17 -1.94 -11.05 -2.40
CA TYR A 17 -0.88 -11.21 -1.39
C TYR A 17 -1.16 -12.33 -0.40
N LEU A 18 -2.44 -12.67 -0.15
CA LEU A 18 -2.80 -13.75 0.77
C LEU A 18 -2.21 -15.09 0.29
N GLY A 19 -2.34 -15.37 -1.01
CA GLY A 19 -1.75 -16.57 -1.60
C GLY A 19 -0.22 -16.55 -1.63
N VAL A 20 0.37 -15.37 -1.87
CA VAL A 20 1.85 -15.22 -1.82
C VAL A 20 2.37 -15.51 -0.41
N LEU A 21 1.71 -14.97 0.61
CA LEU A 21 2.09 -15.18 2.01
C LEU A 21 1.98 -16.67 2.42
N GLU A 22 0.92 -17.38 1.95
CA GLU A 22 0.83 -18.84 2.16
C GLU A 22 2.04 -19.59 1.62
N SER A 23 2.50 -19.24 0.42
CA SER A 23 3.63 -19.90 -0.23
C SER A 23 4.95 -19.58 0.49
N ILE A 24 5.11 -18.36 1.02
CA ILE A 24 6.25 -17.93 1.83
C ILE A 24 6.28 -18.74 3.14
N ASP A 25 5.16 -18.81 3.85
CA ASP A 25 5.03 -19.50 5.13
C ASP A 25 5.28 -21.03 4.99
N LYS A 26 4.63 -21.65 4.00
CA LYS A 26 4.80 -23.08 3.70
C LYS A 26 6.26 -23.50 3.48
N ARG A 27 7.10 -22.57 3.02
CA ARG A 27 8.54 -22.80 2.81
C ARG A 27 9.41 -22.42 4.02
N GLY A 28 8.82 -22.00 5.12
CA GLY A 28 9.53 -21.56 6.32
C GLY A 28 10.43 -20.34 6.07
N ILE A 29 10.05 -19.47 5.13
CA ILE A 29 10.78 -18.24 4.84
C ILE A 29 10.40 -17.19 5.87
N GLN A 30 11.38 -16.65 6.59
CA GLN A 30 11.20 -15.63 7.63
C GLN A 30 11.44 -14.22 7.07
N ILE A 31 10.48 -13.34 7.22
CA ILE A 31 10.60 -11.94 6.83
C ILE A 31 11.23 -11.17 8.00
N GLU A 32 12.41 -10.58 7.78
CA GLU A 32 13.18 -9.83 8.79
C GLU A 32 12.95 -8.32 8.73
N ARG A 33 12.61 -7.80 7.55
CA ARG A 33 12.18 -6.42 7.34
C ARG A 33 11.11 -6.40 6.24
N VAL A 34 10.16 -5.50 6.38
CA VAL A 34 9.08 -5.39 5.40
C VAL A 34 8.81 -3.94 5.05
N ALA A 35 8.55 -3.70 3.76
CA ALA A 35 8.14 -2.40 3.28
C ALA A 35 6.94 -2.50 2.34
N GLY A 36 6.14 -1.44 2.30
CA GLY A 36 5.01 -1.42 1.40
C GLY A 36 4.46 -0.03 1.12
N THR A 37 3.70 0.02 0.02
CA THR A 37 2.98 1.21 -0.42
C THR A 37 1.49 0.89 -0.49
N SER A 38 0.62 1.79 -0.04
CA SER A 38 -0.84 1.65 -0.17
C SER A 38 -1.35 0.33 0.45
N ALA A 39 -2.04 -0.51 -0.31
CA ALA A 39 -2.47 -1.83 0.15
C ALA A 39 -1.29 -2.74 0.56
N GLY A 40 -0.12 -2.58 -0.06
CA GLY A 40 1.12 -3.24 0.38
C GLY A 40 1.56 -2.77 1.77
N ALA A 41 1.31 -1.51 2.15
CA ALA A 41 1.59 -1.02 3.50
C ALA A 41 0.66 -1.65 4.56
N ILE A 42 -0.60 -1.94 4.20
CA ILE A 42 -1.53 -2.67 5.08
C ILE A 42 -0.98 -4.06 5.38
N ILE A 43 -0.63 -4.84 4.36
CA ILE A 43 -0.05 -6.18 4.51
C ILE A 43 1.27 -6.11 5.30
N SER A 44 2.14 -5.17 4.97
CA SER A 44 3.41 -4.98 5.67
C SER A 44 3.23 -4.67 7.15
N SER A 45 2.21 -3.90 7.51
CA SER A 45 1.91 -3.58 8.91
C SER A 45 1.45 -4.81 9.71
N PHE A 46 0.66 -5.70 9.10
CA PHE A 46 0.25 -6.94 9.75
C PHE A 46 1.41 -7.92 9.94
N ILE A 47 2.29 -8.04 8.93
CA ILE A 47 3.52 -8.83 9.05
C ILE A 47 4.40 -8.28 10.19
N ALA A 48 4.59 -6.95 10.24
CA ALA A 48 5.38 -6.30 11.27
C ALA A 48 4.77 -6.44 12.68
N ALA A 49 3.45 -6.54 12.76
CA ALA A 49 2.73 -6.82 14.00
C ALA A 49 2.67 -8.31 14.36
N SER A 50 3.41 -9.17 13.63
CA SER A 50 3.47 -10.62 13.86
C SER A 50 2.12 -11.34 13.76
N PHE A 51 1.24 -10.88 12.89
CA PHE A 51 0.05 -11.65 12.53
C PHE A 51 0.46 -12.92 11.80
N THR A 52 -0.14 -14.05 12.14
CA THR A 52 -0.05 -15.26 11.35
C THR A 52 -0.78 -15.10 10.03
N ILE A 53 -0.47 -15.95 9.05
CA ILE A 53 -1.12 -15.90 7.73
C ILE A 53 -2.64 -16.09 7.86
N ASP A 54 -3.09 -16.98 8.75
CA ASP A 54 -4.50 -17.23 8.98
C ASP A 54 -5.19 -16.01 9.62
N GLU A 55 -4.52 -15.32 10.53
CA GLU A 55 -5.02 -14.07 11.12
C GLU A 55 -5.10 -12.95 10.07
N ILE A 56 -4.10 -12.84 9.17
CA ILE A 56 -4.15 -11.87 8.06
C ILE A 56 -5.31 -12.20 7.12
N LYS A 57 -5.47 -13.46 6.74
CA LYS A 57 -6.60 -13.90 5.90
C LYS A 57 -7.92 -13.56 6.56
N LYS A 58 -8.10 -13.90 7.83
CA LYS A 58 -9.30 -13.60 8.58
C LYS A 58 -9.57 -12.09 8.60
N ALA A 59 -8.59 -11.28 8.96
CA ALA A 59 -8.71 -9.83 9.00
C ALA A 59 -9.11 -9.24 7.63
N VAL A 60 -8.53 -9.76 6.53
CA VAL A 60 -8.80 -9.30 5.16
C VAL A 60 -10.14 -9.83 4.64
N HIS A 61 -10.56 -11.05 5.01
CA HIS A 61 -11.88 -11.58 4.65
C HIS A 61 -13.03 -10.91 5.40
N GLU A 62 -12.85 -10.58 6.68
CA GLU A 62 -13.81 -9.81 7.48
C GLU A 62 -13.96 -8.36 6.98
N LEU A 63 -13.03 -7.93 6.12
CA LEU A 63 -12.98 -6.59 5.61
C LEU A 63 -14.05 -6.37 4.54
N ASP A 64 -15.12 -5.69 4.91
CA ASP A 64 -15.99 -5.07 3.91
C ASP A 64 -15.33 -3.77 3.43
N VAL A 65 -14.63 -3.87 2.29
CA VAL A 65 -13.93 -2.70 1.70
C VAL A 65 -14.87 -1.54 1.38
N LYS A 66 -16.18 -1.80 1.21
CA LYS A 66 -17.20 -0.76 1.03
C LYS A 66 -17.37 0.10 2.28
N LEU A 67 -17.08 -0.44 3.47
CA LEU A 67 -17.15 0.33 4.70
C LEU A 67 -16.12 1.47 4.75
N PHE A 68 -15.05 1.37 3.98
CA PHE A 68 -14.04 2.43 3.89
C PHE A 68 -14.48 3.63 3.05
N MET A 69 -15.53 3.45 2.24
CA MET A 69 -16.19 4.55 1.57
C MET A 69 -17.08 5.28 2.58
N ASP A 70 -16.47 6.13 3.42
CA ASP A 70 -17.12 6.90 4.48
C ASP A 70 -17.29 8.37 4.05
N PRO A 71 -18.32 8.69 3.23
CA PRO A 71 -18.54 10.05 2.79
C PRO A 71 -18.92 10.93 3.99
N PRO A 72 -18.65 12.24 3.93
CA PRO A 72 -19.17 13.20 4.91
C PRO A 72 -20.69 13.05 5.06
N VAL A 73 -21.20 13.19 6.29
CA VAL A 73 -22.62 12.99 6.60
C VAL A 73 -23.54 13.84 5.70
N LEU A 74 -23.11 15.05 5.37
CA LEU A 74 -23.87 15.98 4.53
C LEU A 74 -24.13 15.43 3.11
N THR A 75 -23.20 14.63 2.55
CA THR A 75 -23.35 14.03 1.22
C THR A 75 -24.45 12.97 1.15
N ARG A 76 -24.86 12.41 2.30
CA ARG A 76 -25.96 11.46 2.38
C ARG A 76 -27.30 12.13 2.11
N TYR A 77 -27.46 13.37 2.60
CA TYR A 77 -28.69 14.16 2.42
C TYR A 77 -28.67 15.00 1.15
N PHE A 78 -27.50 15.48 0.76
CA PHE A 78 -27.28 16.35 -0.39
C PHE A 78 -26.15 15.83 -1.29
N PRO A 79 -26.45 14.93 -2.25
CA PRO A 79 -25.42 14.25 -3.08
C PRO A 79 -24.52 15.22 -3.87
N PHE A 80 -25.01 16.40 -4.25
CA PHE A 80 -24.23 17.41 -4.97
C PHE A 80 -23.08 17.99 -4.13
N THR A 81 -23.15 17.87 -2.80
CA THR A 81 -22.09 18.32 -1.90
C THR A 81 -20.80 17.50 -2.04
N LYS A 82 -20.83 16.32 -2.71
CA LYS A 82 -19.61 15.57 -3.04
C LYS A 82 -18.60 16.40 -3.81
N TRP A 83 -19.07 17.23 -4.73
CA TRP A 83 -18.23 18.14 -5.51
C TRP A 83 -17.63 19.25 -4.66
N LEU A 84 -18.38 19.74 -3.70
CA LEU A 84 -17.92 20.74 -2.74
C LEU A 84 -16.81 20.14 -1.84
N PHE A 85 -17.00 18.93 -1.34
CA PHE A 85 -15.98 18.23 -0.55
C PHE A 85 -14.74 17.90 -1.40
N LEU A 86 -14.92 17.49 -2.65
CA LEU A 86 -13.81 17.26 -3.56
C LEU A 86 -12.98 18.54 -3.75
N TYR A 87 -13.61 19.68 -3.90
CA TYR A 87 -12.94 20.96 -4.09
C TYR A 87 -12.24 21.46 -2.81
N PHE A 88 -12.95 21.48 -1.66
CA PHE A 88 -12.40 22.03 -0.42
C PHE A 88 -11.63 21.04 0.45
N GLN A 89 -12.00 19.77 0.42
CA GLN A 89 -11.39 18.70 1.23
C GLN A 89 -10.47 17.79 0.40
N MET A 90 -10.38 18.01 -0.91
CA MET A 90 -9.52 17.27 -1.83
C MET A 90 -9.78 15.75 -1.86
N GLY A 91 -10.99 15.31 -1.50
CA GLY A 91 -11.39 13.91 -1.51
C GLY A 91 -12.88 13.71 -1.25
N ILE A 92 -13.39 12.56 -1.72
CA ILE A 92 -14.81 12.19 -1.61
C ILE A 92 -15.08 11.49 -0.27
N TYR A 93 -14.15 10.63 0.17
CA TYR A 93 -14.28 9.81 1.37
C TYR A 93 -13.27 10.25 2.43
N ARG A 94 -13.68 10.20 3.70
CA ARG A 94 -12.84 10.64 4.82
C ARG A 94 -11.69 9.66 5.07
N GLY A 95 -11.95 8.35 4.94
CA GLY A 95 -11.02 7.29 5.25
C GLY A 95 -10.76 7.08 6.76
N ASP A 96 -11.57 7.69 7.62
CA ASP A 96 -11.49 7.54 9.08
C ASP A 96 -11.82 6.12 9.51
N LYS A 97 -12.71 5.43 8.77
CA LYS A 97 -13.07 4.04 9.05
C LYS A 97 -11.91 3.09 8.77
N LEU A 98 -11.15 3.34 7.70
CA LEU A 98 -9.93 2.57 7.42
C LEU A 98 -8.90 2.74 8.55
N GLU A 99 -8.65 3.97 8.98
CA GLU A 99 -7.70 4.24 10.08
C GLU A 99 -8.14 3.58 11.38
N ARG A 100 -9.43 3.69 11.73
CA ARG A 100 -9.98 3.04 12.92
C ARG A 100 -9.88 1.52 12.87
N TRP A 101 -10.23 0.92 11.73
CA TRP A 101 -10.09 -0.52 11.54
C TRP A 101 -8.64 -0.98 11.70
N LEU A 102 -7.69 -0.28 11.07
CA LEU A 102 -6.26 -0.56 11.25
C LEU A 102 -5.84 -0.44 12.72
N THR A 103 -6.29 0.61 13.41
CA THR A 103 -5.99 0.82 14.82
C THR A 103 -6.50 -0.35 15.68
N MET A 104 -7.74 -0.78 15.45
CA MET A 104 -8.32 -1.93 16.19
C MET A 104 -7.57 -3.23 15.90
N LYS A 105 -7.26 -3.50 14.61
CA LYS A 105 -6.56 -4.74 14.24
C LYS A 105 -5.14 -4.79 14.80
N LEU A 106 -4.38 -3.71 14.66
CA LEU A 106 -3.02 -3.65 15.19
C LEU A 106 -3.00 -3.74 16.73
N ALA A 107 -4.01 -3.17 17.40
CA ALA A 107 -4.16 -3.27 18.86
C ALA A 107 -4.37 -4.72 19.35
N GLU A 108 -4.92 -5.64 18.52
CA GLU A 108 -5.01 -7.08 18.86
C GLU A 108 -3.62 -7.70 19.13
N LYS A 109 -2.55 -7.08 18.60
CA LYS A 109 -1.14 -7.45 18.83
C LYS A 109 -0.38 -6.44 19.70
N ASN A 110 -1.07 -5.55 20.39
CA ASN A 110 -0.50 -4.46 21.20
C ASN A 110 0.39 -3.49 20.39
N ILE A 111 0.12 -3.34 19.09
CA ILE A 111 0.83 -2.40 18.23
C ILE A 111 -0.01 -1.12 18.06
N HIS A 112 0.53 0.00 18.53
CA HIS A 112 -0.09 1.32 18.44
C HIS A 112 0.79 2.30 17.67
N THR A 113 2.08 2.34 18.02
CA THR A 113 3.07 3.26 17.46
C THR A 113 4.29 2.50 16.97
N PHE A 114 5.22 3.19 16.29
CA PHE A 114 6.43 2.52 15.80
C PHE A 114 7.37 2.05 16.91
N LYS A 115 7.24 2.53 18.17
CA LYS A 115 8.01 1.98 19.30
C LYS A 115 7.66 0.52 19.61
N ASP A 116 6.46 0.09 19.24
CA ASP A 116 5.95 -1.26 19.50
C ASP A 116 6.45 -2.25 18.43
N ILE A 117 7.13 -1.76 17.39
CA ILE A 117 7.73 -2.54 16.30
C ILE A 117 9.25 -2.47 16.41
N LYS A 118 9.93 -3.61 16.14
CA LYS A 118 11.39 -3.65 16.10
C LYS A 118 11.94 -2.54 15.19
N PRO A 119 12.90 -1.73 15.65
CA PRO A 119 13.47 -0.63 14.86
C PRO A 119 13.94 -1.09 13.47
N GLY A 120 13.54 -0.35 12.43
CA GLY A 120 13.88 -0.64 11.03
C GLY A 120 13.16 -1.84 10.41
N TYR A 121 12.26 -2.49 11.13
CA TYR A 121 11.53 -3.66 10.63
C TYR A 121 10.46 -3.28 9.59
N LEU A 122 9.70 -2.22 9.83
CA LEU A 122 8.62 -1.73 8.97
C LEU A 122 8.96 -0.40 8.32
N LYS A 123 8.76 -0.32 6.99
CA LYS A 123 8.83 0.94 6.24
C LYS A 123 7.57 1.14 5.41
N ILE A 124 6.97 2.30 5.53
CA ILE A 124 5.73 2.67 4.85
C ILE A 124 6.00 3.86 3.95
N ILE A 125 5.63 3.77 2.68
CA ILE A 125 5.88 4.80 1.69
C ILE A 125 4.66 5.70 1.53
N ALA A 126 4.87 7.00 1.61
CA ALA A 126 3.86 8.03 1.37
C ALA A 126 4.41 9.13 0.47
N SER A 127 3.54 10.00 -0.04
CA SER A 127 3.92 11.16 -0.85
C SER A 127 3.48 12.45 -0.15
N ASP A 128 4.42 13.36 0.12
CA ASP A 128 4.14 14.69 0.63
C ASP A 128 4.05 15.68 -0.52
N LEU A 129 2.83 16.14 -0.82
CA LEU A 129 2.58 17.10 -1.89
C LEU A 129 3.05 18.51 -1.53
N SER A 130 3.09 18.85 -0.25
CA SER A 130 3.52 20.18 0.21
C SER A 130 5.03 20.34 0.12
N LEU A 131 5.79 19.26 0.36
CA LEU A 131 7.24 19.24 0.21
C LEU A 131 7.68 18.80 -1.19
N GLY A 132 6.76 18.25 -2.02
CA GLY A 132 7.10 17.65 -3.31
C GLY A 132 8.05 16.45 -3.17
N LYS A 133 7.93 15.67 -2.10
CA LYS A 133 8.87 14.60 -1.75
C LYS A 133 8.17 13.28 -1.47
N LEU A 134 8.90 12.20 -1.77
CA LEU A 134 8.61 10.88 -1.24
C LEU A 134 9.02 10.85 0.24
N VAL A 135 8.21 10.17 1.05
CA VAL A 135 8.42 10.04 2.51
C VAL A 135 8.43 8.58 2.88
N VAL A 136 9.48 8.17 3.61
CA VAL A 136 9.62 6.84 4.20
C VAL A 136 9.29 6.93 5.69
N LEU A 137 8.16 6.37 6.08
CA LEU A 137 7.76 6.32 7.49
C LEU A 137 8.25 5.01 8.13
N PRO A 138 8.85 5.06 9.34
CA PRO A 138 9.02 6.22 10.21
C PRO A 138 10.29 7.05 9.99
N ASP A 139 11.20 6.64 9.08
CA ASP A 139 12.57 7.17 8.98
C ASP A 139 12.61 8.70 8.84
N ASP A 140 11.72 9.26 8.01
CA ASP A 140 11.71 10.67 7.65
C ASP A 140 10.91 11.57 8.62
N LEU A 141 10.25 10.98 9.64
CA LEU A 141 9.38 11.73 10.57
C LEU A 141 10.15 12.84 11.32
N LYS A 142 11.33 12.52 11.81
CA LYS A 142 12.12 13.48 12.59
C LYS A 142 12.72 14.59 11.71
N GLU A 143 13.21 14.21 10.53
CA GLU A 143 13.85 15.14 9.62
C GLU A 143 12.87 16.16 9.06
N TYR A 144 11.75 15.71 8.50
CA TYR A 144 10.82 16.61 7.81
C TYR A 144 9.78 17.24 8.74
N TYR A 145 9.33 16.51 9.76
CA TYR A 145 8.22 16.96 10.60
C TYR A 145 8.61 17.26 12.05
N GLY A 146 9.81 16.87 12.50
CA GLY A 146 10.23 17.03 13.88
C GLY A 146 9.49 16.13 14.87
N ILE A 147 8.89 15.05 14.36
CA ILE A 147 8.11 14.08 15.15
C ILE A 147 9.00 12.90 15.50
N ASP A 148 8.96 12.46 16.78
CA ASP A 148 9.62 11.23 17.18
C ASP A 148 8.86 10.04 16.57
N ALA A 149 9.61 9.12 15.95
CA ALA A 149 9.07 7.92 15.37
C ALA A 149 8.33 7.05 16.40
N ASN A 150 8.82 7.03 17.65
CA ASN A 150 8.24 6.25 18.73
C ASN A 150 6.81 6.66 19.09
N ASP A 151 6.46 7.94 18.88
CA ASP A 151 5.15 8.48 19.21
C ASP A 151 4.19 8.46 18.02
N PHE A 152 4.64 8.04 16.84
CA PHE A 152 3.81 8.09 15.64
C PHE A 152 3.02 6.80 15.43
N SER A 153 1.70 6.93 15.21
CA SER A 153 0.80 5.79 15.02
C SER A 153 1.10 5.04 13.72
N VAL A 154 1.25 3.72 13.82
CA VAL A 154 1.41 2.82 12.65
C VAL A 154 0.16 2.87 11.77
N ALA A 155 -1.05 2.79 12.36
CA ALA A 155 -2.31 2.86 11.62
C ALA A 155 -2.43 4.16 10.82
N LYS A 156 -2.02 5.30 11.41
CA LYS A 156 -2.01 6.59 10.73
C LYS A 156 -1.00 6.63 9.58
N ALA A 157 0.19 6.07 9.76
CA ALA A 157 1.17 5.96 8.67
C ALA A 157 0.64 5.13 7.50
N VAL A 158 0.01 3.98 7.80
CA VAL A 158 -0.63 3.14 6.78
C VAL A 158 -1.77 3.89 6.08
N ARG A 159 -2.61 4.62 6.84
CA ARG A 159 -3.70 5.44 6.28
C ARG A 159 -3.17 6.55 5.36
N MET A 160 -2.03 7.16 5.69
CA MET A 160 -1.35 8.13 4.82
C MET A 160 -0.94 7.47 3.51
N SER A 161 -0.27 6.32 3.60
CA SER A 161 0.20 5.54 2.45
C SER A 161 -0.93 5.03 1.55
N ALA A 162 -2.10 4.70 2.12
CA ALA A 162 -3.28 4.23 1.40
C ALA A 162 -4.25 5.36 1.03
N GLY A 163 -3.81 6.58 1.08
CA GLY A 163 -4.58 7.78 0.79
C GLY A 163 -4.69 8.12 -0.69
N PHE A 164 -5.36 7.28 -1.49
CA PHE A 164 -5.52 7.51 -2.93
C PHE A 164 -6.13 8.91 -3.19
N PRO A 165 -5.40 9.79 -3.94
CA PRO A 165 -5.80 11.18 -4.13
C PRO A 165 -7.19 11.31 -4.76
N PHE A 166 -7.94 12.31 -4.34
CA PHE A 166 -9.32 12.60 -4.70
C PHE A 166 -10.36 11.54 -4.29
N PHE A 167 -9.96 10.31 -4.07
CA PHE A 167 -10.81 9.27 -3.50
C PHE A 167 -10.89 9.44 -1.98
N PHE A 168 -9.76 9.37 -1.30
CA PHE A 168 -9.69 9.71 0.12
C PHE A 168 -9.24 11.15 0.35
N MET A 169 -9.83 11.79 1.35
CA MET A 169 -9.31 13.07 1.85
C MET A 169 -7.87 12.87 2.33
N PRO A 170 -6.93 13.73 1.90
CA PRO A 170 -5.53 13.59 2.26
C PRO A 170 -5.32 13.77 3.76
N GLN A 171 -4.35 13.06 4.29
CA GLN A 171 -3.94 13.23 5.68
C GLN A 171 -3.08 14.49 5.82
N LYS A 172 -3.20 15.14 6.96
CA LYS A 172 -2.45 16.36 7.27
C LYS A 172 -1.51 16.12 8.43
N ILE A 173 -0.24 16.42 8.26
CA ILE A 173 0.78 16.36 9.30
C ILE A 173 1.32 17.76 9.59
N LYS A 174 1.40 18.12 10.89
CA LYS A 174 2.04 19.37 11.29
C LYS A 174 3.55 19.13 11.30
N GLY A 175 4.24 19.75 10.37
CA GLY A 175 5.70 19.70 10.29
C GLY A 175 6.39 20.86 11.01
N LYS A 176 7.67 21.04 10.69
CA LYS A 176 8.49 22.17 11.13
C LYS A 176 8.02 23.52 10.57
N SER A 177 7.31 23.48 9.46
CA SER A 177 6.69 24.66 8.82
C SER A 177 5.44 25.10 9.58
N LYS A 178 5.04 26.39 9.41
CA LYS A 178 3.77 26.92 9.93
C LYS A 178 2.56 26.25 9.27
N THR A 179 2.70 25.79 8.02
CA THR A 179 1.66 25.10 7.26
C THR A 179 1.72 23.60 7.49
N LYS A 180 0.56 22.92 7.45
CA LYS A 180 0.50 21.46 7.51
C LYS A 180 0.86 20.87 6.15
N SER A 181 1.69 19.84 6.16
CA SER A 181 1.95 19.02 4.97
C SER A 181 0.73 18.18 4.58
N ILE A 182 0.46 18.09 3.28
CA ILE A 182 -0.60 17.30 2.67
C ILE A 182 0.00 15.97 2.21
N ILE A 183 -0.39 14.89 2.87
CA ILE A 183 0.14 13.55 2.61
C ILE A 183 -0.91 12.73 1.86
N VAL A 184 -0.47 12.08 0.78
CA VAL A 184 -1.27 11.20 -0.07
C VAL A 184 -0.57 9.85 -0.27
N ASP A 185 -1.24 8.96 -1.03
CA ASP A 185 -0.75 7.63 -1.37
C ASP A 185 0.68 7.66 -1.91
N GLY A 186 1.50 6.77 -1.38
CA GLY A 186 2.89 6.62 -1.79
C GLY A 186 3.04 6.18 -3.26
N GLY A 187 2.02 5.53 -3.82
CA GLY A 187 1.99 5.09 -5.21
C GLY A 187 2.11 6.21 -6.23
N LEU A 188 1.92 7.47 -5.82
CA LEU A 188 2.17 8.63 -6.67
C LEU A 188 3.66 8.75 -7.05
N LEU A 189 4.57 8.59 -6.09
CA LEU A 189 6.01 8.76 -6.29
C LEU A 189 6.79 7.43 -6.28
N SER A 190 6.36 6.41 -5.55
CA SER A 190 6.97 5.08 -5.56
C SER A 190 5.95 4.01 -5.16
N ASN A 191 5.36 3.37 -6.17
CA ASN A 191 4.39 2.31 -5.92
C ASN A 191 5.04 0.99 -5.51
N PHE A 192 6.29 0.76 -5.89
CA PHE A 192 7.04 -0.45 -5.61
C PHE A 192 8.44 -0.09 -5.09
N PRO A 193 8.60 0.12 -3.77
CA PRO A 193 9.82 0.67 -3.18
C PRO A 193 10.91 -0.38 -2.93
N LEU A 194 11.34 -1.14 -3.95
CA LEU A 194 12.36 -2.19 -3.82
C LEU A 194 13.68 -1.64 -3.28
N TRP A 195 14.02 -0.40 -3.64
CA TRP A 195 15.22 0.33 -3.25
C TRP A 195 15.36 0.59 -1.74
N VAL A 196 14.26 0.48 -0.96
CA VAL A 196 14.21 0.97 0.43
C VAL A 196 15.10 0.19 1.40
N PHE A 197 15.49 -1.04 1.06
CA PHE A 197 16.37 -1.88 1.89
C PHE A 197 17.80 -1.99 1.36
N GLY A 198 18.10 -1.47 0.17
CA GLY A 198 19.43 -1.45 -0.43
C GLY A 198 19.98 -0.04 -0.60
N LYS A 199 21.28 0.15 -0.37
CA LYS A 199 22.03 1.31 -0.86
C LYS A 199 22.94 0.83 -1.99
N GLY A 200 22.63 1.22 -3.22
CA GLY A 200 23.27 0.62 -4.39
C GLY A 200 22.88 -0.86 -4.51
N ASN A 201 23.67 -1.67 -5.21
CA ASN A 201 23.39 -3.10 -5.39
C ASN A 201 23.75 -3.98 -4.18
N SER A 202 23.92 -3.40 -2.97
CA SER A 202 24.29 -4.14 -1.76
C SER A 202 23.12 -4.30 -0.81
N TYR A 203 22.55 -5.49 -0.79
CA TYR A 203 21.51 -5.89 0.16
C TYR A 203 22.13 -6.74 1.28
N LEU A 204 21.73 -6.48 2.53
CA LEU A 204 22.19 -7.27 3.70
C LEU A 204 21.72 -8.74 3.63
N ARG A 205 20.63 -8.99 2.96
CA ARG A 205 20.01 -10.30 2.75
C ARG A 205 19.16 -10.29 1.47
N PRO A 206 18.72 -11.45 0.96
CA PRO A 206 17.85 -11.50 -0.21
C PRO A 206 16.61 -10.62 -0.01
N VAL A 207 16.26 -9.83 -1.00
CA VAL A 207 15.06 -9.01 -1.01
C VAL A 207 14.06 -9.63 -1.96
N LEU A 208 12.88 -9.98 -1.46
CA LEU A 208 11.75 -10.44 -2.25
C LEU A 208 10.81 -9.26 -2.53
N GLY A 209 10.76 -8.83 -3.76
CA GLY A 209 9.75 -7.88 -4.22
C GLY A 209 8.50 -8.61 -4.70
N VAL A 210 7.32 -8.20 -4.23
CA VAL A 210 6.03 -8.71 -4.73
C VAL A 210 5.29 -7.58 -5.42
N LYS A 211 5.19 -7.67 -6.75
CA LYS A 211 4.59 -6.62 -7.59
C LYS A 211 3.32 -7.12 -8.25
N LEU A 212 2.20 -6.45 -7.98
CA LEU A 212 0.94 -6.68 -8.68
C LEU A 212 1.00 -6.05 -10.07
N THR A 213 0.76 -6.86 -11.12
CA THR A 213 0.84 -6.41 -12.50
C THR A 213 -0.49 -6.59 -13.21
N GLU A 214 -0.89 -5.57 -13.97
CA GLU A 214 -2.02 -5.69 -14.87
C GLU A 214 -1.60 -6.54 -16.07
N LYS A 215 -2.45 -7.47 -16.53
CA LYS A 215 -2.20 -8.11 -17.83
C LYS A 215 -2.23 -7.01 -18.90
N SER A 216 -1.14 -6.82 -19.58
CA SER A 216 -1.12 -6.03 -20.80
C SER A 216 -1.85 -6.82 -21.89
N THR A 217 -3.19 -6.90 -21.81
CA THR A 217 -3.99 -7.22 -22.98
C THR A 217 -3.93 -5.98 -23.84
N GLY A 218 -3.20 -6.07 -24.95
CA GLY A 218 -2.92 -4.96 -25.86
C GLY A 218 -4.13 -4.03 -26.05
N ASN A 219 -3.86 -2.75 -26.16
CA ASN A 219 -4.79 -1.68 -26.53
C ASN A 219 -5.91 -1.29 -25.54
N GLY A 220 -5.77 -1.54 -24.25
CA GLY A 220 -6.66 -0.94 -23.24
C GLY A 220 -6.48 0.57 -23.19
N THR A 221 -7.31 1.32 -23.93
CA THR A 221 -7.38 2.78 -23.82
C THR A 221 -8.16 3.15 -22.57
N ASN A 222 -7.63 4.11 -21.78
CA ASN A 222 -8.39 4.66 -20.66
C ASN A 222 -9.62 5.40 -21.20
N ASN A 223 -10.80 5.07 -20.72
CA ASN A 223 -12.02 5.81 -21.05
C ASN A 223 -12.08 7.08 -20.17
N ILE A 224 -11.62 8.20 -20.73
CA ILE A 224 -11.53 9.49 -20.01
C ILE A 224 -12.73 10.33 -20.41
N THR A 225 -13.78 10.33 -19.57
CA THR A 225 -15.03 11.06 -19.81
C THR A 225 -15.23 12.26 -18.88
N ASN A 226 -14.43 12.38 -17.82
CA ASN A 226 -14.54 13.48 -16.85
C ASN A 226 -13.20 13.75 -16.18
N ALA A 227 -13.12 14.84 -15.42
CA ALA A 227 -11.90 15.29 -14.74
C ALA A 227 -11.35 14.23 -13.75
N LEU A 228 -12.21 13.46 -13.09
CA LEU A 228 -11.79 12.42 -12.15
C LEU A 228 -11.14 11.25 -12.90
N ASN A 229 -11.72 10.81 -14.02
CA ASN A 229 -11.13 9.78 -14.87
C ASN A 229 -9.79 10.25 -15.46
N MET A 230 -9.70 11.52 -15.86
CA MET A 230 -8.45 12.10 -16.35
C MET A 230 -7.37 12.06 -15.26
N PHE A 231 -7.72 12.46 -14.03
CA PHE A 231 -6.77 12.40 -12.92
C PHE A 231 -6.32 10.95 -12.63
N GLN A 232 -7.25 10.00 -12.60
CA GLN A 232 -6.91 8.58 -12.42
C GLN A 232 -5.96 8.09 -13.51
N ALA A 233 -6.22 8.44 -14.76
CA ALA A 233 -5.35 8.09 -15.88
C ALA A 233 -3.96 8.73 -15.74
N LEU A 234 -3.87 10.00 -15.35
CA LEU A 234 -2.59 10.68 -15.07
C LEU A 234 -1.83 9.98 -13.93
N PHE A 235 -2.51 9.69 -12.82
CA PHE A 235 -1.92 9.00 -11.68
C PHE A 235 -1.35 7.63 -12.08
N LEU A 236 -2.13 6.82 -12.80
CA LEU A 236 -1.70 5.50 -13.28
C LEU A 236 -0.54 5.59 -14.26
N THR A 237 -0.54 6.60 -15.15
CA THR A 237 0.54 6.83 -16.11
C THR A 237 1.84 7.22 -15.39
N MET A 238 1.76 8.14 -14.43
CA MET A 238 2.91 8.54 -13.60
C MET A 238 3.46 7.36 -12.80
N LYS A 239 2.58 6.57 -12.18
CA LYS A 239 2.94 5.36 -11.46
C LYS A 239 3.69 4.37 -12.34
N LYS A 240 3.18 4.08 -13.55
CA LYS A 240 3.85 3.19 -14.51
C LYS A 240 5.23 3.73 -14.92
N ALA A 241 5.34 5.02 -15.21
CA ALA A 241 6.60 5.66 -15.59
C ALA A 241 7.66 5.59 -14.47
N HIS A 242 7.22 5.78 -13.21
CA HIS A 242 8.10 5.66 -12.05
C HIS A 242 8.57 4.21 -11.83
N ASP A 243 7.66 3.26 -11.85
CA ASP A 243 7.97 1.85 -11.63
C ASP A 243 8.97 1.29 -12.66
N MET A 244 8.91 1.78 -13.92
CA MET A 244 9.83 1.36 -14.97
C MET A 244 11.26 1.87 -14.77
N ARG A 245 11.46 3.00 -14.07
CA ARG A 245 12.79 3.60 -13.87
C ARG A 245 13.62 2.91 -12.80
N TYR A 246 12.96 2.29 -11.82
CA TYR A 246 13.61 1.77 -10.62
C TYR A 246 13.81 0.25 -10.60
N ILE A 247 13.42 -0.46 -11.66
CA ILE A 247 13.64 -1.91 -11.78
C ILE A 247 14.76 -2.14 -12.79
N SER A 248 15.95 -2.44 -12.29
CA SER A 248 17.06 -2.89 -13.14
C SER A 248 16.85 -4.37 -13.54
N LYS A 249 17.49 -4.80 -14.65
CA LYS A 249 17.46 -6.21 -15.07
C LYS A 249 18.00 -7.16 -13.98
N ASP A 250 18.96 -6.70 -13.19
CA ASP A 250 19.53 -7.51 -12.10
C ASP A 250 18.59 -7.65 -10.91
N GLU A 251 17.72 -6.68 -10.69
CA GLU A 251 16.71 -6.72 -9.61
C GLU A 251 15.49 -7.53 -10.01
N GLU A 252 15.20 -7.66 -11.32
CA GLU A 252 14.02 -8.38 -11.82
C GLU A 252 13.97 -9.84 -11.36
N LYS A 253 15.13 -10.49 -11.20
CA LYS A 253 15.23 -11.86 -10.65
C LYS A 253 14.73 -12.02 -9.21
N ASN A 254 14.63 -10.91 -8.47
CA ASN A 254 14.14 -10.87 -7.10
C ASN A 254 12.68 -10.40 -7.00
N ILE A 255 12.00 -10.23 -8.13
CA ILE A 255 10.65 -9.70 -8.19
C ILE A 255 9.67 -10.78 -8.61
N LEU A 256 8.75 -11.11 -7.71
CA LEU A 256 7.57 -11.91 -8.02
C LEU A 256 6.50 -11.02 -8.65
N PHE A 257 6.28 -11.16 -9.95
CA PHE A 257 5.19 -10.52 -10.66
C PHE A 257 3.92 -11.33 -10.55
N VAL A 258 2.88 -10.75 -9.95
CA VAL A 258 1.57 -11.39 -9.79
C VAL A 258 0.56 -10.73 -10.75
N PRO A 259 0.12 -11.42 -11.81
CA PRO A 259 -0.87 -10.88 -12.73
C PRO A 259 -2.26 -10.86 -12.08
N VAL A 260 -2.87 -9.69 -11.99
CA VAL A 260 -4.16 -9.47 -11.29
C VAL A 260 -5.32 -9.14 -12.24
N GLY A 261 -5.13 -9.35 -13.53
CA GLY A 261 -6.19 -9.11 -14.53
C GLY A 261 -6.53 -7.62 -14.69
N ASN A 262 -7.76 -7.37 -15.10
CA ASN A 262 -8.26 -6.02 -15.38
C ASN A 262 -9.09 -5.43 -14.23
N ILE A 263 -8.94 -5.94 -13.00
CA ILE A 263 -9.62 -5.42 -11.83
C ILE A 263 -9.06 -4.02 -11.53
N GLU A 264 -9.91 -3.03 -11.34
CA GLU A 264 -9.48 -1.70 -10.92
C GLU A 264 -9.07 -1.69 -9.44
N ALA A 265 -8.02 -0.95 -9.11
CA ALA A 265 -7.52 -0.86 -7.72
C ALA A 265 -8.56 -0.28 -6.75
N THR A 266 -9.48 0.51 -7.26
CA THR A 266 -10.56 1.18 -6.51
C THR A 266 -11.94 0.51 -6.69
N ASP A 267 -11.99 -0.68 -7.28
CA ASP A 267 -13.24 -1.44 -7.37
C ASP A 267 -13.55 -2.14 -6.04
N PHE A 268 -14.16 -1.41 -5.13
CA PHE A 268 -14.59 -1.95 -3.83
C PHE A 268 -15.84 -2.84 -3.90
N SER A 269 -16.36 -3.11 -5.11
CA SER A 269 -17.47 -4.04 -5.34
C SER A 269 -17.02 -5.46 -5.70
N ILE A 270 -15.72 -5.71 -5.67
CA ILE A 270 -15.11 -7.01 -5.99
C ILE A 270 -15.83 -8.17 -5.26
N SER A 271 -16.20 -9.19 -6.01
CA SER A 271 -16.91 -10.37 -5.51
C SER A 271 -15.98 -11.31 -4.73
N GLU A 272 -16.56 -12.16 -3.85
CA GLU A 272 -15.78 -13.17 -3.11
C GLU A 272 -15.05 -14.14 -4.06
N LYS A 273 -15.65 -14.48 -5.20
CA LYS A 273 -15.02 -15.32 -6.22
C LYS A 273 -13.78 -14.66 -6.81
N GLU A 274 -13.83 -13.36 -7.08
CA GLU A 274 -12.66 -12.61 -7.60
C GLU A 274 -11.57 -12.50 -6.56
N LYS A 275 -11.91 -12.27 -5.28
CA LYS A 275 -10.94 -12.29 -4.17
C LYS A 275 -10.22 -13.63 -4.06
N GLN A 276 -10.97 -14.75 -4.13
CA GLN A 276 -10.43 -16.10 -4.11
C GLN A 276 -9.53 -16.36 -5.33
N ASN A 277 -9.95 -15.93 -6.53
CA ASN A 277 -9.14 -16.05 -7.74
C ASN A 277 -7.82 -15.28 -7.64
N LEU A 278 -7.85 -14.07 -7.10
CA LEU A 278 -6.63 -13.28 -6.85
C LEU A 278 -5.68 -14.02 -5.89
N ALA A 279 -6.20 -14.54 -4.79
CA ALA A 279 -5.39 -15.31 -3.84
C ALA A 279 -4.81 -16.59 -4.47
N ALA A 280 -5.62 -17.33 -5.24
CA ALA A 280 -5.15 -18.52 -5.96
C ALA A 280 -4.05 -18.19 -6.98
N THR A 281 -4.22 -17.12 -7.75
CA THR A 281 -3.19 -16.63 -8.70
C THR A 281 -1.90 -16.23 -7.96
N GLY A 282 -2.04 -15.52 -6.84
CA GLY A 282 -0.89 -15.14 -6.00
C GLY A 282 -0.11 -16.35 -5.52
N LYS A 283 -0.81 -17.40 -5.08
CA LYS A 283 -0.21 -18.65 -4.62
C LYS A 283 0.50 -19.39 -5.73
N GLU A 284 -0.16 -19.61 -6.88
CA GLU A 284 0.41 -20.29 -8.03
C GLU A 284 1.72 -19.63 -8.49
N LYS A 285 1.70 -18.31 -8.64
CA LYS A 285 2.88 -17.54 -9.07
C LYS A 285 4.00 -17.57 -8.03
N ALA A 286 3.65 -17.48 -6.75
CA ALA A 286 4.63 -17.58 -5.67
C ALA A 286 5.25 -18.98 -5.59
N ASP A 287 4.46 -20.03 -5.69
CA ASP A 287 4.97 -21.41 -5.66
C ASP A 287 5.98 -21.64 -6.79
N THR A 288 5.64 -21.24 -8.02
CA THR A 288 6.55 -21.38 -9.17
C THR A 288 7.83 -20.52 -9.03
N PHE A 289 7.69 -19.29 -8.53
CA PHE A 289 8.82 -18.37 -8.38
C PHE A 289 9.78 -18.84 -7.27
N LEU A 290 9.25 -19.20 -6.11
CA LEU A 290 10.03 -19.57 -4.93
C LEU A 290 10.73 -20.94 -5.05
N GLU A 291 10.35 -21.79 -6.01
CA GLU A 291 11.10 -23.02 -6.33
C GLU A 291 12.52 -22.72 -6.84
N LYS A 292 12.71 -21.57 -7.48
CA LYS A 292 13.97 -21.21 -8.14
C LYS A 292 14.65 -20.00 -7.50
N TRP A 293 14.00 -19.38 -6.52
CA TRP A 293 14.49 -18.18 -5.82
C TRP A 293 15.01 -18.53 -4.41
N PRO A 294 16.10 -17.90 -3.90
CA PRO A 294 16.94 -16.87 -4.55
C PRO A 294 17.92 -17.47 -5.55
N ARG A 295 18.28 -16.68 -6.58
CA ARG A 295 19.24 -17.06 -7.62
C ARG A 295 20.56 -16.35 -7.43
#